data_0c6acb52987a4d997a8d45cf5ac87849
#
_entry.id   0c6acb52987a4d997a8d45cf5ac87849
#
_cell.length_a   1.000
_cell.length_b   1.000
_cell.length_c   1.000
_cell.angle_alpha   90.00
_cell.angle_beta   90.00
_cell.angle_gamma   90.00
#
_symmetry.space_group_name_H-M   'P 1'
#
loop_
_entity.id
_entity.type
_entity.pdbx_description
1 polymer ?
#
loop_
_entity_poly.entity_id
_entity_poly.type
_entity_poly.pdbx_seq_one_letter_code
_entity_poly.pdbx_strand_id
1 'polypeptide(L)'
;FRGASRWLRAYDGKMGMNRRQLCQAIRRSPGRYSAIGAKLGGLDSAVAHVDSIFARFHAIYPQGRQPGVYFVVGAGMAAGTTTHTSDPVVLIGVERAGDPSRLASTVAHEFVHTQQDYPWVGIFTGGPSFLRGTLLRQSIMEGSANLIAELVTGVPSRNEYAEAHEAELWADFSREMHGKDYSRWLWNGGNPKRGDRPADLGYWIGYRITKSYYDRAADKTRAIHDILTIRDFDRFLTASGYSPPLHAPGAR
;
A
#
# COMPACT_ATOMS: atom_id res chain seq x y z
N PHE A 1 -5.77 -8.41 -26.19
CA PHE A 1 -6.07 -7.05 -25.73
C PHE A 1 -6.29 -6.02 -26.86
N ARG A 2 -6.68 -6.45 -28.05
CA ARG A 2 -7.20 -5.50 -29.07
C ARG A 2 -8.46 -4.84 -28.48
N GLY A 3 -8.49 -3.50 -28.41
CA GLY A 3 -9.59 -2.73 -27.79
C GLY A 3 -9.47 -2.52 -26.27
N ALA A 4 -8.41 -2.98 -25.61
CA ALA A 4 -8.18 -2.68 -24.20
C ALA A 4 -8.06 -1.16 -23.99
N SER A 5 -8.66 -0.66 -22.89
CA SER A 5 -8.49 0.74 -22.49
C SER A 5 -7.02 1.04 -22.18
N ARG A 6 -6.63 2.32 -22.22
CA ARG A 6 -5.26 2.73 -21.83
C ARG A 6 -4.93 2.31 -20.40
N TRP A 7 -5.92 2.26 -19.52
CA TRP A 7 -5.76 1.92 -18.11
C TRP A 7 -5.55 0.43 -17.89
N LEU A 8 -6.27 -0.42 -18.64
CA LEU A 8 -6.01 -1.86 -18.61
C LEU A 8 -4.59 -2.17 -19.12
N ARG A 9 -4.14 -1.48 -20.17
CA ARG A 9 -2.75 -1.62 -20.65
C ARG A 9 -1.72 -1.14 -19.62
N ALA A 10 -2.01 -0.06 -18.88
CA ALA A 10 -1.14 0.41 -17.81
C ALA A 10 -1.06 -0.60 -16.66
N TYR A 11 -2.20 -1.19 -16.27
CA TYR A 11 -2.25 -2.27 -15.29
C TYR A 11 -1.48 -3.50 -15.75
N ASP A 12 -1.68 -3.94 -17.01
CA ASP A 12 -0.98 -5.07 -17.61
C ASP A 12 0.53 -4.87 -17.58
N GLY A 13 0.98 -3.70 -18.02
CA GLY A 13 2.42 -3.36 -18.06
C GLY A 13 3.05 -3.35 -16.67
N LYS A 14 2.35 -2.83 -15.67
CA LYS A 14 2.84 -2.74 -14.30
C LYS A 14 2.84 -4.09 -13.58
N MET A 15 1.78 -4.87 -13.77
CA MET A 15 1.64 -6.19 -13.14
C MET A 15 2.33 -7.31 -13.91
N GLY A 16 2.88 -7.04 -15.08
CA GLY A 16 3.42 -8.08 -15.97
C GLY A 16 2.35 -9.06 -16.44
N MET A 17 1.07 -8.65 -16.45
CA MET A 17 -0.05 -9.47 -16.86
C MET A 17 -0.05 -9.65 -18.38
N ASN A 18 -0.41 -10.83 -18.83
CA ASN A 18 -0.63 -11.11 -20.24
C ASN A 18 -1.92 -11.91 -20.45
N ARG A 19 -2.35 -12.02 -21.72
CA ARG A 19 -3.57 -12.74 -22.09
C ARG A 19 -3.60 -14.18 -21.56
N ARG A 20 -2.46 -14.86 -21.58
CA ARG A 20 -2.37 -16.27 -21.12
C ARG A 20 -2.65 -16.37 -19.62
N GLN A 21 -2.07 -15.47 -18.82
CA GLN A 21 -2.28 -15.43 -17.38
C GLN A 21 -3.73 -15.09 -17.03
N LEU A 22 -4.36 -14.14 -17.73
CA LEU A 22 -5.76 -13.83 -17.53
C LEU A 22 -6.66 -15.02 -17.88
N CYS A 23 -6.45 -15.68 -19.04
CA CYS A 23 -7.20 -16.88 -19.40
C CYS A 23 -7.02 -18.01 -18.38
N GLN A 24 -5.81 -18.19 -17.84
CA GLN A 24 -5.55 -19.19 -16.80
C GLN A 24 -6.27 -18.84 -15.48
N ALA A 25 -6.25 -17.57 -15.07
CA ALA A 25 -6.94 -17.11 -13.86
C ALA A 25 -8.46 -17.34 -13.96
N ILE A 26 -9.07 -17.02 -15.12
CA ILE A 26 -10.49 -17.27 -15.39
C ILE A 26 -10.80 -18.77 -15.31
N ARG A 27 -9.99 -19.62 -15.94
CA ARG A 27 -10.18 -21.08 -15.91
C ARG A 27 -10.03 -21.68 -14.51
N ARG A 28 -9.13 -21.14 -13.69
CA ARG A 28 -8.91 -21.62 -12.31
C ARG A 28 -10.03 -21.20 -11.36
N SER A 29 -10.70 -20.09 -11.63
CA SER A 29 -11.71 -19.53 -10.74
C SER A 29 -12.89 -18.94 -11.52
N PRO A 30 -13.62 -19.74 -12.33
CA PRO A 30 -14.67 -19.24 -13.21
C PRO A 30 -15.79 -18.53 -12.43
N GLY A 31 -16.18 -19.04 -11.25
CA GLY A 31 -17.19 -18.43 -10.39
C GLY A 31 -16.80 -17.03 -9.89
N ARG A 32 -15.51 -16.77 -9.68
CA ARG A 32 -15.03 -15.42 -9.32
C ARG A 32 -15.28 -14.42 -10.44
N TYR A 33 -15.00 -14.82 -11.67
CA TYR A 33 -15.14 -13.93 -12.84
C TYR A 33 -16.59 -13.77 -13.29
N SER A 34 -17.42 -14.80 -13.18
CA SER A 34 -18.87 -14.68 -13.45
C SER A 34 -19.56 -13.76 -12.43
N ALA A 35 -19.11 -13.74 -11.19
CA ALA A 35 -19.65 -12.86 -10.15
C ALA A 35 -19.24 -11.38 -10.32
N ILE A 36 -18.27 -11.04 -11.19
CA ILE A 36 -17.83 -9.66 -11.40
C ILE A 36 -18.99 -8.81 -11.95
N GLY A 37 -19.82 -9.34 -12.86
CA GLY A 37 -20.96 -8.62 -13.41
C GLY A 37 -21.94 -8.14 -12.31
N ALA A 38 -22.23 -9.00 -11.34
CA ALA A 38 -23.06 -8.63 -10.18
C ALA A 38 -22.37 -7.59 -9.27
N LYS A 39 -21.04 -7.68 -9.10
CA LYS A 39 -20.27 -6.71 -8.33
C LYS A 39 -20.21 -5.34 -9.01
N LEU A 40 -20.20 -5.29 -10.34
CA LEU A 40 -20.23 -4.06 -11.11
C LEU A 40 -21.58 -3.32 -10.98
N GLY A 41 -22.68 -4.01 -10.69
CA GLY A 41 -23.98 -3.39 -10.35
C GLY A 41 -23.97 -2.59 -9.05
N GLY A 42 -22.98 -2.77 -8.19
CA GLY A 42 -22.74 -2.00 -6.97
C GLY A 42 -21.72 -0.86 -7.11
N LEU A 43 -21.25 -0.54 -8.32
CA LEU A 43 -20.22 0.47 -8.53
C LEU A 43 -20.66 1.88 -8.13
N ASP A 44 -21.94 2.23 -8.23
CA ASP A 44 -22.43 3.54 -7.78
C ASP A 44 -22.15 3.76 -6.29
N SER A 45 -22.33 2.72 -5.48
CA SER A 45 -21.96 2.75 -4.07
C SER A 45 -20.45 2.85 -3.87
N ALA A 46 -19.66 2.18 -4.69
CA ALA A 46 -18.19 2.26 -4.64
C ALA A 46 -17.69 3.66 -5.07
N VAL A 47 -18.31 4.28 -6.07
CA VAL A 47 -17.99 5.65 -6.50
C VAL A 47 -18.30 6.64 -5.38
N ALA A 48 -19.50 6.59 -4.78
CA ALA A 48 -19.85 7.45 -3.64
C ALA A 48 -18.87 7.29 -2.46
N HIS A 49 -18.35 6.08 -2.26
CA HIS A 49 -17.32 5.78 -1.25
C HIS A 49 -15.98 6.43 -1.59
N VAL A 50 -15.57 6.38 -2.86
CA VAL A 50 -14.35 7.03 -3.36
C VAL A 50 -14.42 8.55 -3.16
N ASP A 51 -15.54 9.18 -3.50
CA ASP A 51 -15.75 10.62 -3.30
C ASP A 51 -15.66 11.01 -1.81
N SER A 52 -16.23 10.18 -0.93
CA SER A 52 -16.11 10.37 0.54
C SER A 52 -14.65 10.27 1.01
N ILE A 53 -13.85 9.33 0.47
CA ILE A 53 -12.43 9.20 0.78
C ILE A 53 -11.68 10.47 0.37
N PHE A 54 -11.93 10.99 -0.83
CA PHE A 54 -11.31 12.22 -1.30
C PHE A 54 -11.68 13.43 -0.44
N ALA A 55 -12.96 13.58 -0.10
CA ALA A 55 -13.41 14.67 0.76
C ALA A 55 -12.70 14.64 2.13
N ARG A 56 -12.59 13.47 2.77
CA ARG A 56 -11.89 13.30 4.04
C ARG A 56 -10.39 13.54 3.90
N PHE A 57 -9.77 13.10 2.81
CA PHE A 57 -8.35 13.36 2.56
C PHE A 57 -8.09 14.87 2.39
N HIS A 58 -8.90 15.57 1.62
CA HIS A 58 -8.78 17.02 1.46
C HIS A 58 -9.00 17.79 2.77
N ALA A 59 -9.82 17.28 3.68
CA ALA A 59 -10.00 17.88 5.00
C ALA A 59 -8.71 17.85 5.84
N ILE A 60 -7.89 16.80 5.70
CA ILE A 60 -6.61 16.65 6.42
C ILE A 60 -5.39 17.10 5.62
N TYR A 61 -5.50 17.20 4.28
CA TYR A 61 -4.43 17.62 3.37
C TYR A 61 -5.00 18.42 2.18
N PRO A 62 -5.34 19.72 2.36
CA PRO A 62 -6.05 20.53 1.35
C PRO A 62 -5.33 20.68 0.00
N GLN A 63 -3.99 20.60 -0.03
CA GLN A 63 -3.19 20.68 -1.26
C GLN A 63 -3.11 19.36 -2.04
N GLY A 64 -3.70 18.29 -1.54
CA GLY A 64 -3.69 16.99 -2.20
C GLY A 64 -4.41 17.00 -3.56
N ARG A 65 -3.92 16.23 -4.51
CA ARG A 65 -4.54 16.09 -5.83
C ARG A 65 -5.56 14.96 -5.81
N GLN A 66 -6.62 15.08 -6.60
CA GLN A 66 -7.60 14.01 -6.79
C GLN A 66 -7.26 13.22 -8.06
N PRO A 67 -6.70 12.01 -7.97
CA PRO A 67 -6.44 11.17 -9.13
C PRO A 67 -7.73 10.52 -9.65
N GLY A 68 -7.73 10.11 -10.91
CA GLY A 68 -8.76 9.22 -11.44
C GLY A 68 -8.66 7.84 -10.79
N VAL A 69 -9.80 7.21 -10.49
CA VAL A 69 -9.87 5.83 -10.01
C VAL A 69 -10.52 4.97 -11.07
N TYR A 70 -9.86 3.86 -11.45
CA TYR A 70 -10.33 2.95 -12.49
C TYR A 70 -10.39 1.53 -11.96
N PHE A 71 -11.54 0.91 -12.16
CA PHE A 71 -11.75 -0.49 -11.84
C PHE A 71 -11.40 -1.35 -13.06
N VAL A 72 -10.52 -2.31 -12.88
CA VAL A 72 -10.03 -3.18 -13.95
C VAL A 72 -10.26 -4.65 -13.61
N VAL A 73 -10.57 -5.45 -14.63
CA VAL A 73 -10.59 -6.91 -14.51
C VAL A 73 -9.21 -7.41 -14.92
N GLY A 74 -8.49 -7.99 -13.98
CA GLY A 74 -7.15 -8.53 -14.17
C GLY A 74 -7.08 -10.03 -13.92
N ALA A 75 -5.91 -10.53 -13.63
CA ALA A 75 -5.67 -11.93 -13.27
C ALA A 75 -5.61 -12.15 -11.74
N GLY A 76 -6.21 -11.26 -10.95
CA GLY A 76 -6.15 -11.30 -9.49
C GLY A 76 -4.74 -11.05 -8.93
N MET A 77 -3.88 -10.32 -9.64
CA MET A 77 -2.47 -10.13 -9.29
C MET A 77 -2.28 -9.11 -8.16
N ALA A 78 -3.05 -8.02 -8.17
CA ALA A 78 -3.05 -7.02 -7.11
C ALA A 78 -4.47 -6.56 -6.78
N ALA A 79 -4.71 -6.14 -5.54
CA ALA A 79 -5.96 -5.51 -5.13
C ALA A 79 -6.04 -4.08 -5.67
N GLY A 80 -4.94 -3.34 -5.61
CA GLY A 80 -4.79 -2.02 -6.14
C GLY A 80 -3.37 -1.78 -6.64
N THR A 81 -3.19 -0.71 -7.40
CA THR A 81 -1.90 -0.16 -7.80
C THR A 81 -2.07 1.25 -8.36
N THR A 82 -1.01 2.04 -8.38
CA THR A 82 -1.00 3.38 -8.98
C THR A 82 -0.12 3.44 -10.21
N THR A 83 -0.42 4.34 -11.14
CA THR A 83 0.53 4.69 -12.20
C THR A 83 1.47 5.80 -11.72
N HIS A 84 2.70 5.81 -12.22
CA HIS A 84 3.70 6.85 -11.94
C HIS A 84 3.94 7.67 -13.21
N THR A 85 2.96 8.45 -13.57
CA THR A 85 2.98 9.41 -14.69
C THR A 85 2.81 10.82 -14.14
N SER A 86 2.95 11.83 -14.98
CA SER A 86 2.63 13.23 -14.62
C SER A 86 1.17 13.41 -14.17
N ASP A 87 0.29 12.50 -14.59
CA ASP A 87 -1.11 12.41 -14.18
C ASP A 87 -1.36 11.00 -13.64
N PRO A 88 -1.05 10.75 -12.35
CA PRO A 88 -1.17 9.43 -11.76
C PRO A 88 -2.64 9.06 -11.57
N VAL A 89 -2.94 7.77 -11.71
CA VAL A 89 -4.26 7.21 -11.47
C VAL A 89 -4.18 5.98 -10.56
N VAL A 90 -5.28 5.71 -9.87
CA VAL A 90 -5.48 4.51 -9.06
C VAL A 90 -6.17 3.45 -9.91
N LEU A 91 -5.63 2.24 -9.92
CA LEU A 91 -6.14 1.08 -10.65
C LEU A 91 -6.53 -0.01 -9.64
N ILE A 92 -7.80 -0.37 -9.58
CA ILE A 92 -8.34 -1.36 -8.63
C ILE A 92 -8.71 -2.64 -9.36
N GLY A 93 -8.13 -3.76 -8.95
CA GLY A 93 -8.45 -5.09 -9.45
C GLY A 93 -9.74 -5.62 -8.82
N VAL A 94 -10.85 -5.61 -9.57
CA VAL A 94 -12.19 -5.96 -9.05
C VAL A 94 -12.29 -7.39 -8.50
N GLU A 95 -11.43 -8.30 -8.93
CA GLU A 95 -11.40 -9.67 -8.44
C GLU A 95 -10.98 -9.78 -6.97
N ARG A 96 -10.18 -8.83 -6.51
CA ARG A 96 -9.70 -8.75 -5.13
C ARG A 96 -10.47 -7.75 -4.28
N ALA A 97 -11.28 -6.91 -4.89
CA ALA A 97 -12.18 -5.96 -4.25
C ALA A 97 -13.41 -6.70 -3.66
N GLY A 98 -13.19 -7.57 -2.68
CA GLY A 98 -14.25 -8.48 -2.20
C GLY A 98 -15.23 -7.86 -1.20
N ASP A 99 -14.73 -7.03 -0.31
CA ASP A 99 -15.45 -6.42 0.81
C ASP A 99 -15.41 -4.88 0.64
N PRO A 100 -16.54 -4.18 0.77
CA PRO A 100 -16.60 -2.72 0.67
C PRO A 100 -15.62 -1.98 1.59
N SER A 101 -15.42 -2.45 2.83
CA SER A 101 -14.47 -1.83 3.76
C SER A 101 -13.02 -2.02 3.31
N ARG A 102 -12.68 -3.19 2.80
CA ARG A 102 -11.37 -3.47 2.20
C ARG A 102 -11.15 -2.69 0.91
N LEU A 103 -12.19 -2.53 0.10
CA LEU A 103 -12.13 -1.71 -1.10
C LEU A 103 -11.81 -0.26 -0.75
N ALA A 104 -12.50 0.32 0.23
CA ALA A 104 -12.25 1.68 0.69
C ALA A 104 -10.80 1.86 1.18
N SER A 105 -10.31 0.94 2.02
CA SER A 105 -8.93 0.98 2.50
C SER A 105 -7.91 0.81 1.38
N THR A 106 -8.18 -0.07 0.40
CA THR A 106 -7.30 -0.25 -0.76
C THR A 106 -7.27 1.00 -1.63
N VAL A 107 -8.44 1.61 -1.94
CA VAL A 107 -8.51 2.86 -2.71
C VAL A 107 -7.75 3.97 -1.99
N ALA A 108 -7.97 4.13 -0.67
CA ALA A 108 -7.30 5.14 0.13
C ALA A 108 -5.78 4.93 0.15
N HIS A 109 -5.31 3.69 0.32
CA HIS A 109 -3.90 3.34 0.29
C HIS A 109 -3.25 3.69 -1.05
N GLU A 110 -3.83 3.23 -2.14
CA GLU A 110 -3.31 3.50 -3.49
C GLU A 110 -3.38 5.00 -3.83
N PHE A 111 -4.42 5.69 -3.35
CA PHE A 111 -4.52 7.13 -3.50
C PHE A 111 -3.35 7.85 -2.84
N VAL A 112 -2.94 7.46 -1.64
CA VAL A 112 -1.80 8.06 -0.94
C VAL A 112 -0.51 7.94 -1.77
N HIS A 113 -0.29 6.82 -2.46
CA HIS A 113 0.87 6.67 -3.34
C HIS A 113 0.91 7.71 -4.47
N THR A 114 -0.24 8.24 -4.91
CA THR A 114 -0.26 9.34 -5.90
C THR A 114 0.16 10.70 -5.32
N GLN A 115 0.18 10.83 -3.99
CA GLN A 115 0.55 12.05 -3.28
C GLN A 115 2.00 12.07 -2.79
N GLN A 116 2.63 10.89 -2.72
CA GLN A 116 4.00 10.74 -2.22
C GLN A 116 5.00 11.34 -3.20
N ASP A 117 5.59 12.48 -2.82
CA ASP A 117 6.68 13.14 -3.56
C ASP A 117 8.03 12.78 -2.94
N TYR A 118 8.44 11.53 -3.11
CA TYR A 118 9.73 11.06 -2.62
C TYR A 118 10.81 11.14 -3.71
N PRO A 119 12.11 11.29 -3.33
CA PRO A 119 13.19 11.24 -4.31
C PRO A 119 13.08 10.00 -5.19
N TRP A 120 13.14 10.19 -6.51
CA TRP A 120 12.97 9.10 -7.45
C TRP A 120 14.12 8.08 -7.33
N VAL A 121 13.80 6.82 -7.15
CA VAL A 121 14.76 5.70 -7.07
C VAL A 121 14.24 4.48 -7.84
N GLY A 122 13.66 4.66 -9.01
CA GLY A 122 13.33 3.57 -9.93
C GLY A 122 12.34 2.49 -9.44
N ILE A 123 11.50 2.79 -8.45
CA ILE A 123 10.80 1.81 -7.61
C ILE A 123 9.69 1.05 -8.33
N PHE A 124 9.04 1.68 -9.29
CA PHE A 124 7.77 1.18 -9.81
C PHE A 124 7.83 0.68 -11.26
N THR A 125 9.01 0.57 -11.84
CA THR A 125 9.16 0.25 -13.26
C THR A 125 9.57 -1.20 -13.54
N GLY A 126 9.56 -2.09 -12.53
CA GLY A 126 10.12 -3.43 -12.73
C GLY A 126 11.62 -3.42 -13.01
N GLY A 127 12.26 -2.28 -12.81
CA GLY A 127 13.69 -2.10 -13.03
C GLY A 127 14.57 -2.93 -12.09
N PRO A 128 15.89 -3.00 -12.37
CA PRO A 128 16.84 -3.76 -11.58
C PRO A 128 16.78 -3.40 -10.09
N SER A 129 16.96 -4.38 -9.21
CA SER A 129 16.86 -4.20 -7.75
C SER A 129 17.77 -3.10 -7.18
N PHE A 130 18.87 -2.79 -7.84
CA PHE A 130 19.79 -1.72 -7.40
C PHE A 130 19.21 -0.29 -7.53
N LEU A 131 18.16 -0.10 -8.36
CA LEU A 131 17.44 1.16 -8.49
C LEU A 131 16.33 1.33 -7.44
N ARG A 132 16.03 0.28 -6.68
CA ARG A 132 15.07 0.33 -5.59
C ARG A 132 15.73 0.94 -4.36
N GLY A 133 14.97 1.67 -3.56
CA GLY A 133 15.45 2.23 -2.29
C GLY A 133 15.79 1.16 -1.26
N THR A 134 16.17 1.58 -0.06
CA THR A 134 16.40 0.67 1.07
C THR A 134 15.08 0.04 1.54
N LEU A 135 15.17 -1.05 2.30
CA LEU A 135 14.01 -1.66 2.95
C LEU A 135 13.29 -0.64 3.85
N LEU A 136 14.03 0.18 4.61
CA LEU A 136 13.45 1.26 5.43
C LEU A 136 12.57 2.18 4.60
N ARG A 137 13.11 2.67 3.47
CA ARG A 137 12.38 3.55 2.57
C ARG A 137 11.08 2.91 2.07
N GLN A 138 11.16 1.66 1.60
CA GLN A 138 9.99 0.95 1.07
C GLN A 138 8.95 0.72 2.16
N SER A 139 9.39 0.32 3.35
CA SER A 139 8.49 0.09 4.48
C SER A 139 7.79 1.37 4.94
N ILE A 140 8.52 2.50 5.02
CA ILE A 140 7.90 3.80 5.36
C ILE A 140 6.93 4.24 4.24
N MET A 141 7.26 4.03 2.98
CA MET A 141 6.40 4.37 1.84
C MET A 141 5.06 3.64 1.94
N GLU A 142 5.08 2.33 2.14
CA GLU A 142 3.87 1.50 2.27
C GLU A 142 3.14 1.78 3.61
N GLY A 143 3.89 1.91 4.68
CA GLY A 143 3.34 2.16 6.01
C GLY A 143 2.69 3.54 6.15
N SER A 144 3.22 4.56 5.47
CA SER A 144 2.60 5.88 5.43
C SER A 144 1.28 5.87 4.64
N ALA A 145 1.21 5.06 3.57
CA ALA A 145 -0.04 4.85 2.85
C ALA A 145 -1.09 4.17 3.75
N ASN A 146 -0.71 3.17 4.55
CA ASN A 146 -1.59 2.56 5.53
C ASN A 146 -2.07 3.55 6.61
N LEU A 147 -1.17 4.37 7.17
CA LEU A 147 -1.54 5.36 8.18
C LEU A 147 -2.56 6.36 7.63
N ILE A 148 -2.28 6.96 6.48
CA ILE A 148 -3.17 7.98 5.92
C ILE A 148 -4.49 7.33 5.46
N ALA A 149 -4.47 6.10 4.95
CA ALA A 149 -5.68 5.35 4.66
C ALA A 149 -6.52 5.13 5.92
N GLU A 150 -5.91 4.79 7.06
CA GLU A 150 -6.60 4.68 8.35
C GLU A 150 -7.24 6.01 8.76
N LEU A 151 -6.50 7.13 8.68
CA LEU A 151 -7.01 8.46 9.03
C LEU A 151 -8.23 8.87 8.19
N VAL A 152 -8.24 8.48 6.92
CA VAL A 152 -9.28 8.84 5.94
C VAL A 152 -10.49 7.90 6.03
N THR A 153 -10.26 6.60 6.22
CA THR A 153 -11.34 5.60 6.22
C THR A 153 -11.89 5.32 7.61
N GLY A 154 -11.11 5.57 8.67
CA GLY A 154 -11.41 5.17 10.04
C GLY A 154 -11.22 3.66 10.29
N VAL A 155 -10.70 2.91 9.31
CA VAL A 155 -10.42 1.48 9.44
C VAL A 155 -9.00 1.27 9.95
N PRO A 156 -8.81 0.74 11.17
CA PRO A 156 -7.48 0.59 11.76
C PRO A 156 -6.58 -0.36 10.96
N SER A 157 -5.32 0.04 10.80
CA SER A 157 -4.27 -0.76 10.17
C SER A 157 -3.64 -1.70 11.20
N ARG A 158 -4.39 -2.71 11.66
CA ARG A 158 -3.95 -3.65 12.71
C ARG A 158 -3.28 -4.88 12.13
N ASN A 159 -2.30 -5.41 12.90
CA ASN A 159 -1.67 -6.69 12.65
C ASN A 159 -1.36 -7.36 14.01
N GLU A 160 -2.24 -8.24 14.47
CA GLU A 160 -2.16 -8.86 15.79
C GLU A 160 -0.83 -9.59 16.03
N TYR A 161 -0.32 -10.29 15.01
CA TYR A 161 0.98 -10.95 15.11
C TYR A 161 2.09 -9.92 15.32
N ALA A 162 2.11 -8.86 14.53
CA ALA A 162 3.14 -7.84 14.60
C ALA A 162 3.05 -7.03 15.92
N GLU A 163 1.85 -6.77 16.42
CA GLU A 163 1.62 -6.15 17.71
C GLU A 163 2.20 -7.01 18.86
N ALA A 164 2.00 -8.32 18.79
CA ALA A 164 2.51 -9.26 19.80
C ALA A 164 4.04 -9.46 19.76
N HIS A 165 4.69 -9.22 18.60
CA HIS A 165 6.10 -9.48 18.36
C HIS A 165 6.90 -8.22 18.01
N GLU A 166 6.41 -7.02 18.34
CA GLU A 166 6.94 -5.74 17.86
C GLU A 166 8.44 -5.55 18.14
N ALA A 167 8.88 -5.85 19.35
CA ALA A 167 10.28 -5.70 19.73
C ALA A 167 11.20 -6.67 18.96
N GLU A 168 10.77 -7.92 18.77
CA GLU A 168 11.51 -8.92 17.99
C GLU A 168 11.59 -8.54 16.52
N LEU A 169 10.46 -8.14 15.95
CA LEU A 169 10.39 -7.70 14.56
C LEU A 169 11.27 -6.48 14.30
N TRP A 170 11.28 -5.53 15.24
CA TRP A 170 12.15 -4.37 15.14
C TRP A 170 13.63 -4.74 15.21
N ALA A 171 14.00 -5.63 16.12
CA ALA A 171 15.39 -6.10 16.25
C ALA A 171 15.88 -6.77 14.95
N ASP A 172 15.02 -7.53 14.28
CA ASP A 172 15.34 -8.15 12.99
C ASP A 172 15.36 -7.10 11.85
N PHE A 173 14.33 -6.26 11.78
CA PHE A 173 14.20 -5.24 10.75
C PHE A 173 15.36 -4.24 10.77
N SER A 174 15.76 -3.77 11.95
CA SER A 174 16.82 -2.78 12.10
C SER A 174 18.19 -3.26 11.58
N ARG A 175 18.44 -4.56 11.58
CA ARG A 175 19.66 -5.15 11.00
C ARG A 175 19.64 -5.17 9.47
N GLU A 176 18.43 -5.20 8.86
CA GLU A 176 18.23 -5.37 7.42
C GLU A 176 17.79 -4.07 6.71
N MET A 177 17.32 -3.06 7.45
CA MET A 177 16.57 -1.91 6.93
C MET A 177 17.33 -1.06 5.91
N HIS A 178 18.67 -1.04 5.94
CA HIS A 178 19.49 -0.33 4.96
C HIS A 178 19.81 -1.17 3.72
N GLY A 179 19.47 -2.46 3.73
CA GLY A 179 19.58 -3.36 2.61
C GLY A 179 18.50 -3.16 1.54
N LYS A 180 18.60 -3.94 0.47
CA LYS A 180 17.66 -3.96 -0.66
C LYS A 180 17.00 -5.32 -0.87
N ASP A 181 17.16 -6.25 0.05
CA ASP A 181 16.42 -7.52 0.06
C ASP A 181 15.11 -7.34 0.84
N TYR A 182 14.01 -7.33 0.12
CA TYR A 182 12.67 -7.19 0.70
C TYR A 182 11.99 -8.53 0.95
N SER A 183 12.63 -9.64 0.58
CA SER A 183 12.02 -10.96 0.50
C SER A 183 11.40 -11.47 1.81
N ARG A 184 11.87 -10.98 2.95
CA ARG A 184 11.33 -11.31 4.28
C ARG A 184 10.26 -10.35 4.76
N TRP A 185 10.10 -9.17 4.13
CA TRP A 185 9.38 -8.05 4.69
C TRP A 185 8.25 -7.47 3.84
N LEU A 186 8.40 -7.45 2.51
CA LEU A 186 7.48 -6.77 1.60
C LEU A 186 7.16 -7.63 0.38
N TRP A 187 5.89 -7.60 -0.05
CA TRP A 187 5.40 -8.29 -1.25
C TRP A 187 5.75 -9.78 -1.28
N ASN A 188 5.75 -10.39 -0.12
CA ASN A 188 6.33 -11.71 0.10
C ASN A 188 5.32 -12.81 0.43
N GLY A 189 4.03 -12.60 0.10
CA GLY A 189 2.96 -13.53 0.43
C GLY A 189 3.16 -14.98 -0.04
N GLY A 190 3.89 -15.18 -1.15
CA GLY A 190 4.24 -16.52 -1.66
C GLY A 190 5.71 -16.91 -1.48
N ASN A 191 6.51 -16.12 -0.74
CA ASN A 191 7.95 -16.33 -0.63
C ASN A 191 8.32 -17.19 0.60
N PRO A 192 8.98 -18.35 0.42
CA PRO A 192 9.37 -19.21 1.54
C PRO A 192 10.41 -18.57 2.48
N LYS A 193 11.16 -17.56 2.04
CA LYS A 193 12.14 -16.85 2.88
C LYS A 193 11.52 -16.11 4.07
N ARG A 194 10.21 -15.84 4.06
CA ARG A 194 9.51 -15.25 5.21
C ARG A 194 9.38 -16.22 6.39
N GLY A 195 9.58 -17.53 6.18
CA GLY A 195 9.33 -18.56 7.17
C GLY A 195 7.85 -18.66 7.53
N ASP A 196 7.55 -18.95 8.79
CA ASP A 196 6.17 -19.05 9.31
C ASP A 196 5.54 -17.69 9.67
N ARG A 197 6.29 -16.61 9.55
CA ARG A 197 5.78 -15.25 9.82
C ARG A 197 4.70 -14.85 8.81
N PRO A 198 3.71 -14.05 9.20
CA PRO A 198 2.79 -13.43 8.25
C PRO A 198 3.53 -12.67 7.14
N ALA A 199 2.87 -12.53 5.98
CA ALA A 199 3.41 -11.73 4.90
C ALA A 199 3.36 -10.24 5.23
N ASP A 200 4.22 -9.48 4.54
CA ASP A 200 4.15 -8.02 4.43
C ASP A 200 4.31 -7.26 5.77
N LEU A 201 5.08 -7.83 6.72
CA LEU A 201 5.34 -7.19 8.02
C LEU A 201 6.08 -5.85 7.91
N GLY A 202 6.80 -5.60 6.81
CA GLY A 202 7.43 -4.32 6.53
C GLY A 202 6.42 -3.16 6.40
N TYR A 203 5.20 -3.43 5.91
CA TYR A 203 4.10 -2.45 5.90
C TYR A 203 3.76 -2.00 7.31
N TRP A 204 3.68 -2.94 8.23
CA TRP A 204 3.34 -2.65 9.62
C TRP A 204 4.47 -1.89 10.34
N ILE A 205 5.74 -2.27 10.14
CA ILE A 205 6.88 -1.52 10.70
C ILE A 205 6.87 -0.08 10.19
N GLY A 206 6.71 0.13 8.89
CA GLY A 206 6.61 1.45 8.30
C GLY A 206 5.43 2.26 8.84
N TYR A 207 4.27 1.63 9.04
CA TYR A 207 3.11 2.23 9.67
C TYR A 207 3.43 2.69 11.11
N ARG A 208 4.09 1.86 11.92
CA ARG A 208 4.46 2.21 13.30
C ARG A 208 5.42 3.40 13.36
N ILE A 209 6.43 3.42 12.50
CA ILE A 209 7.38 4.56 12.37
C ILE A 209 6.61 5.83 12.02
N THR A 210 5.79 5.77 11.00
CA THR A 210 5.03 6.92 10.48
C THR A 210 3.99 7.40 11.49
N LYS A 211 3.32 6.46 12.17
CA LYS A 211 2.34 6.77 13.21
C LYS A 211 3.00 7.44 14.42
N SER A 212 4.18 6.98 14.82
CA SER A 212 4.95 7.61 15.90
C SER A 212 5.28 9.08 15.58
N TYR A 213 5.70 9.35 14.32
CA TYR A 213 5.92 10.73 13.87
C TYR A 213 4.63 11.55 13.92
N TYR A 214 3.56 11.05 13.34
CA TYR A 214 2.27 11.72 13.28
C TYR A 214 1.70 12.01 14.68
N ASP A 215 1.70 11.02 15.58
CA ASP A 215 1.12 11.15 16.92
C ASP A 215 1.82 12.23 17.76
N ARG A 216 3.13 12.38 17.59
CA ARG A 216 3.96 13.37 18.33
C ARG A 216 3.87 14.79 17.76
N ALA A 217 3.49 14.93 16.50
CA ALA A 217 3.41 16.23 15.86
C ALA A 217 2.24 17.06 16.43
N ALA A 218 2.52 18.32 16.79
CA ALA A 218 1.48 19.26 17.23
C ALA A 218 0.56 19.67 16.09
N ASP A 219 1.11 19.89 14.90
CA ASP A 219 0.38 20.21 13.67
C ASP A 219 0.22 18.96 12.81
N LYS A 220 -1.00 18.41 12.76
CA LYS A 220 -1.31 17.18 12.05
C LYS A 220 -1.29 17.35 10.53
N THR A 221 -1.71 18.50 10.03
CA THR A 221 -1.66 18.81 8.58
C THR A 221 -0.22 18.91 8.11
N ARG A 222 0.62 19.59 8.87
CA ARG A 222 2.05 19.66 8.60
C ARG A 222 2.70 18.29 8.66
N ALA A 223 2.35 17.46 9.63
CA ALA A 223 2.88 16.09 9.74
C ALA A 223 2.54 15.25 8.51
N ILE A 224 1.31 15.36 7.98
CA ILE A 224 0.92 14.67 6.73
C ILE A 224 1.77 15.16 5.56
N HIS A 225 1.98 16.48 5.44
CA HIS A 225 2.87 17.04 4.42
C HIS A 225 4.28 16.46 4.52
N ASP A 226 4.87 16.50 5.70
CA ASP A 226 6.23 16.00 5.94
C ASP A 226 6.34 14.50 5.61
N ILE A 227 5.34 13.69 5.98
CA ILE A 227 5.25 12.28 5.64
C ILE A 227 5.18 12.06 4.12
N LEU A 228 4.40 12.86 3.40
CA LEU A 228 4.23 12.72 1.95
C LEU A 228 5.42 13.25 1.14
N THR A 229 6.32 14.02 1.77
CA THR A 229 7.44 14.70 1.10
C THR A 229 8.81 14.35 1.69
N ILE A 230 8.96 13.17 2.32
CA ILE A 230 10.22 12.71 2.92
C ILE A 230 11.35 12.75 1.89
N ARG A 231 12.46 13.41 2.23
CA ARG A 231 13.67 13.47 1.42
C ARG A 231 14.79 12.56 1.94
N ASP A 232 14.82 12.35 3.27
CA ASP A 232 15.80 11.52 3.96
C ASP A 232 15.07 10.59 4.95
N PHE A 233 15.05 9.31 4.67
CA PHE A 233 14.31 8.31 5.44
C PHE A 233 14.97 7.97 6.77
N ASP A 234 16.29 8.08 6.88
CA ASP A 234 17.02 7.85 8.13
C ASP A 234 16.78 9.00 9.10
N ARG A 235 16.82 10.23 8.59
CA ARG A 235 16.45 11.41 9.35
C ARG A 235 14.98 11.39 9.79
N PHE A 236 14.09 10.92 8.91
CA PHE A 236 12.67 10.77 9.24
C PHE A 236 12.47 9.72 10.33
N LEU A 237 13.14 8.56 10.26
CA LEU A 237 13.11 7.54 11.31
C LEU A 237 13.55 8.14 12.65
N THR A 238 14.68 8.86 12.68
CA THR A 238 15.16 9.53 13.89
C THR A 238 14.13 10.55 14.42
N ALA A 239 13.55 11.37 13.54
CA ALA A 239 12.56 12.38 13.91
C ALA A 239 11.24 11.76 14.41
N SER A 240 10.89 10.57 13.92
CA SER A 240 9.71 9.83 14.38
C SER A 240 9.77 9.47 15.85
N GLY A 241 10.99 9.34 16.41
CA GLY A 241 11.23 8.87 17.76
C GLY A 241 10.63 7.48 18.01
N TYR A 242 10.42 6.69 16.92
CA TYR A 242 9.90 5.34 17.06
C TYR A 242 10.85 4.45 17.86
N SER A 243 10.31 3.87 18.90
CA SER A 243 10.95 2.84 19.71
C SER A 243 9.88 1.81 20.05
N PRO A 244 10.08 0.53 19.73
CA PRO A 244 9.11 -0.48 20.11
C PRO A 244 8.98 -0.55 21.63
N PRO A 245 7.81 -0.89 22.15
CA PRO A 245 7.65 -1.11 23.58
C PRO A 245 8.60 -2.23 24.02
N LEU A 246 9.33 -1.98 25.09
CA LEU A 246 10.10 -3.03 25.75
C LEU A 246 9.09 -4.07 26.24
N HIS A 247 9.14 -5.29 25.72
CA HIS A 247 8.35 -6.37 26.30
C HIS A 247 8.74 -6.51 27.76
N ALA A 248 7.79 -6.34 28.66
CA ALA A 248 7.94 -6.87 30.00
C ALA A 248 8.15 -8.40 29.86
N PRO A 249 9.27 -8.96 30.34
CA PRO A 249 9.45 -10.40 30.30
C PRO A 249 8.37 -11.04 31.19
N GLY A 250 7.42 -11.78 30.58
CA GLY A 250 6.50 -12.62 31.33
C GLY A 250 5.03 -12.25 31.32
N ALA A 251 4.37 -12.50 30.19
CA ALA A 251 3.00 -12.97 30.21
C ALA A 251 2.97 -14.24 29.37
N ARG A 252 3.22 -15.38 30.03
CA ARG A 252 2.93 -16.73 29.51
C ARG A 252 1.49 -17.05 29.80
#